data_ab3485cc652af02e5b570354406a4aae
#
_entry.id   ab3485cc652af02e5b570354406a4aae
#
_cell.length_a   1.000
_cell.length_b   1.000
_cell.length_c   1.000
_cell.angle_alpha   90.00
_cell.angle_beta   90.00
_cell.angle_gamma   90.00
#
_symmetry.space_group_name_H-M   'P 1'
#
loop_
_entity.id
_entity.type
_entity.pdbx_description
1 polymer ?
#
loop_
_entity_poly.entity_id
_entity_poly.type
_entity_poly.pdbx_seq_one_letter_code
_entity_poly.pdbx_strand_id
1 'polypeptide(L)'
;MDSDSDPPLHEAYEMLLSKTRNSNEQSGFDDDQLLAVEKTELPVISVNHLAESDEGRREECKSEIAKASQELGFFQIINHGISNDVFSCLRVEREKIFKQPFEKKSKENKFFNFSADRYRWGAPTATCIRQLSWSEAFHIPLTDILGFSESNTFSSTIKEFATQVSILAKTLADILAEKMGQKCSFFQENCLPSSCYIRLNRYPPCPLPSEVHGLMPHTDSAFLTILHQDHVGGLQILKDWKWIAVKPNPDALVIIIGDLFQAWSNGVYKSLEHRVVTNLKLERFSMAYFFCPSDDTVIESCTENSEYRNFSFGEYRQEVRDDVQKLGYKIGLSKFLNYVYGKPYMTLYRQMLYSYEGML
;
A
#
# COMPACT_ATOMS: atom_id res chain seq x y z
N MET A 1 -22.84 17.26 5.40
CA MET A 1 -22.31 18.12 6.47
C MET A 1 -20.86 17.73 6.60
N ASP A 2 -19.98 18.57 6.08
CA ASP A 2 -18.56 18.38 6.28
C ASP A 2 -18.31 18.57 7.77
N SER A 3 -17.80 17.55 8.42
CA SER A 3 -17.43 17.68 9.83
C SER A 3 -16.16 18.54 9.87
N ASP A 4 -15.98 19.38 10.90
CA ASP A 4 -14.73 20.15 11.09
C ASP A 4 -13.47 19.28 11.06
N SER A 5 -13.65 17.97 11.12
CA SER A 5 -12.56 16.98 11.06
C SER A 5 -12.16 16.59 9.64
N ASP A 6 -13.03 16.74 8.63
CA ASP A 6 -12.75 16.31 7.29
C ASP A 6 -11.81 17.29 6.56
N PRO A 7 -10.84 16.79 5.78
CA PRO A 7 -10.09 17.67 4.89
C PRO A 7 -11.03 18.25 3.82
N PRO A 8 -10.78 19.47 3.31
CA PRO A 8 -11.65 20.14 2.34
C PRO A 8 -11.49 19.53 0.94
N LEU A 9 -11.77 18.22 0.82
CA LEU A 9 -11.62 17.48 -0.44
C LEU A 9 -12.58 17.97 -1.51
N HIS A 10 -13.80 18.29 -1.14
CA HIS A 10 -14.83 18.74 -2.07
C HIS A 10 -14.44 20.10 -2.68
N GLU A 11 -14.08 21.07 -1.85
CA GLU A 11 -13.68 22.40 -2.29
C GLU A 11 -12.39 22.36 -3.11
N ALA A 12 -11.43 21.56 -2.68
CA ALA A 12 -10.16 21.39 -3.40
C ALA A 12 -10.34 20.81 -4.80
N TYR A 13 -11.37 20.00 -5.00
CA TYR A 13 -11.62 19.29 -6.25
C TYR A 13 -12.81 19.85 -7.06
N GLU A 14 -13.49 20.88 -6.58
CA GLU A 14 -14.71 21.43 -7.18
C GLU A 14 -14.56 21.72 -8.68
N MET A 15 -13.44 22.34 -9.09
CA MET A 15 -13.17 22.65 -10.49
C MET A 15 -13.04 21.40 -11.37
N LEU A 16 -12.45 20.32 -10.86
CA LEU A 16 -12.28 19.07 -11.60
C LEU A 16 -13.59 18.28 -11.65
N LEU A 17 -14.32 18.24 -10.53
CA LEU A 17 -15.59 17.55 -10.42
C LEU A 17 -16.71 18.22 -11.25
N SER A 18 -16.73 19.55 -11.34
CA SER A 18 -17.72 20.29 -12.14
C SER A 18 -17.53 20.07 -13.64
N LYS A 19 -16.29 19.97 -14.12
CA LYS A 19 -16.00 19.67 -15.53
C LYS A 19 -16.55 18.30 -15.95
N THR A 20 -16.46 17.30 -15.07
CA THR A 20 -16.93 15.94 -15.34
C THR A 20 -18.45 15.87 -15.34
N ARG A 21 -19.15 16.57 -14.41
CA ARG A 21 -20.62 16.62 -14.39
C ARG A 21 -21.20 17.18 -15.68
N ASN A 22 -20.58 18.22 -16.23
CA ASN A 22 -21.02 18.84 -17.48
C ASN A 22 -20.79 17.94 -18.72
N SER A 23 -19.85 16.98 -18.65
CA SER A 23 -19.59 16.00 -19.72
C SER A 23 -20.44 14.73 -19.59
N ASN A 24 -20.93 14.39 -18.41
CA ASN A 24 -21.66 13.14 -18.12
C ASN A 24 -23.18 13.25 -18.16
N GLU A 25 -23.78 14.42 -18.47
CA GLU A 25 -25.22 14.51 -18.70
C GLU A 25 -25.73 13.64 -19.88
N GLN A 26 -24.82 12.95 -20.60
CA GLN A 26 -25.17 12.06 -21.71
C GLN A 26 -24.83 10.56 -21.51
N SER A 27 -24.16 10.18 -20.41
CA SER A 27 -23.87 8.76 -20.13
C SER A 27 -24.38 8.40 -18.73
N GLY A 28 -25.56 7.77 -18.68
CA GLY A 28 -26.08 7.15 -17.47
C GLY A 28 -25.20 5.97 -17.07
N PHE A 29 -24.12 6.23 -16.38
CA PHE A 29 -23.33 5.19 -15.73
C PHE A 29 -24.05 4.77 -14.45
N ASP A 30 -24.41 3.50 -14.44
CA ASP A 30 -25.07 2.84 -13.32
C ASP A 30 -24.06 2.69 -12.15
N ASP A 31 -24.32 3.33 -11.00
CA ASP A 31 -23.51 3.23 -9.77
C ASP A 31 -23.30 1.75 -9.33
N ASP A 32 -24.17 0.84 -9.76
CA ASP A 32 -24.08 -0.59 -9.51
C ASP A 32 -22.92 -1.27 -10.28
N GLN A 33 -22.41 -0.71 -11.37
CA GLN A 33 -21.34 -1.35 -12.16
C GLN A 33 -19.96 -1.32 -11.45
N LEU A 34 -19.69 -0.35 -10.59
CA LEU A 34 -18.47 -0.32 -9.76
C LEU A 34 -18.53 -1.31 -8.58
N LEU A 35 -19.75 -1.61 -8.13
CA LEU A 35 -20.02 -2.62 -7.10
C LEU A 35 -20.07 -4.04 -7.69
N ALA A 36 -20.18 -4.18 -9.02
CA ALA A 36 -20.22 -5.45 -9.75
C ALA A 36 -18.84 -6.08 -10.03
N VAL A 37 -17.76 -5.52 -9.44
CA VAL A 37 -16.42 -6.11 -9.55
C VAL A 37 -16.41 -7.47 -8.86
N GLU A 38 -15.92 -8.48 -9.58
CA GLU A 38 -15.77 -9.84 -9.05
C GLU A 38 -15.01 -9.79 -7.70
N LYS A 39 -15.58 -10.42 -6.67
CA LYS A 39 -14.93 -10.53 -5.36
C LYS A 39 -14.09 -11.78 -5.35
N THR A 40 -12.82 -11.64 -4.98
CA THR A 40 -11.93 -12.78 -4.78
C THR A 40 -11.55 -12.91 -3.32
N GLU A 41 -11.41 -14.14 -2.88
CA GLU A 41 -10.73 -14.44 -1.63
C GLU A 41 -9.25 -14.63 -1.97
N LEU A 42 -8.40 -13.83 -1.32
CA LEU A 42 -6.96 -14.05 -1.37
C LEU A 42 -6.61 -15.38 -0.69
N PRO A 43 -5.51 -16.04 -1.07
CA PRO A 43 -4.97 -17.15 -0.30
C PRO A 43 -4.85 -16.76 1.18
N VAL A 44 -5.35 -17.62 2.09
CA VAL A 44 -5.29 -17.41 3.55
C VAL A 44 -4.33 -18.43 4.13
N ILE A 45 -3.24 -17.98 4.74
CA ILE A 45 -2.17 -18.80 5.28
C ILE A 45 -2.11 -18.63 6.80
N SER A 46 -2.13 -19.74 7.53
CA SER A 46 -1.99 -19.74 8.98
C SER A 46 -0.51 -19.80 9.36
N VAL A 47 0.02 -18.66 9.86
CA VAL A 47 1.46 -18.57 10.14
C VAL A 47 1.88 -19.09 11.52
N ASN A 48 0.95 -19.58 12.37
CA ASN A 48 1.31 -20.25 13.61
C ASN A 48 2.13 -21.54 13.36
N HIS A 49 1.96 -22.18 12.20
CA HIS A 49 2.76 -23.34 11.80
C HIS A 49 4.26 -23.06 11.73
N LEU A 50 4.66 -21.80 11.54
CA LEU A 50 6.08 -21.40 11.57
C LEU A 50 6.74 -21.58 12.95
N ALA A 51 5.95 -21.56 14.02
CA ALA A 51 6.41 -21.75 15.40
C ALA A 51 6.29 -23.19 15.91
N GLU A 52 5.70 -24.10 15.14
CA GLU A 52 5.52 -25.50 15.53
C GLU A 52 6.86 -26.26 15.52
N SER A 53 6.94 -27.31 16.33
CA SER A 53 8.10 -28.21 16.35
C SER A 53 8.15 -29.15 15.15
N ASP A 54 7.03 -29.35 14.47
CA ASP A 54 6.90 -30.18 13.25
C ASP A 54 7.56 -29.44 12.06
N GLU A 55 8.69 -29.96 11.62
CA GLU A 55 9.46 -29.42 10.51
C GLU A 55 8.69 -29.50 9.18
N GLY A 56 7.90 -30.55 8.98
CA GLY A 56 7.10 -30.74 7.77
C GLY A 56 6.05 -29.62 7.62
N ARG A 57 5.33 -29.31 8.69
CA ARG A 57 4.33 -28.23 8.69
C ARG A 57 4.94 -26.85 8.54
N ARG A 58 6.10 -26.62 9.17
CA ARG A 58 6.83 -25.37 8.97
C ARG A 58 7.20 -25.17 7.51
N GLU A 59 7.73 -26.20 6.88
CA GLU A 59 8.20 -26.15 5.50
C GLU A 59 7.04 -26.04 4.50
N GLU A 60 5.90 -26.66 4.78
CA GLU A 60 4.66 -26.49 4.02
C GLU A 60 4.19 -25.03 4.07
N CYS A 61 4.10 -24.44 5.27
CA CYS A 61 3.70 -23.05 5.45
C CYS A 61 4.64 -22.07 4.71
N LYS A 62 5.98 -22.26 4.79
CA LYS A 62 6.94 -21.49 4.02
C LYS A 62 6.71 -21.61 2.51
N SER A 63 6.38 -22.81 2.05
CA SER A 63 6.11 -23.08 0.63
C SER A 63 4.83 -22.41 0.16
N GLU A 64 3.77 -22.39 0.98
CA GLU A 64 2.53 -21.66 0.71
C GLU A 64 2.78 -20.14 0.59
N ILE A 65 3.57 -19.55 1.52
CA ILE A 65 3.96 -18.13 1.48
C ILE A 65 4.69 -17.80 0.17
N ALA A 66 5.70 -18.62 -0.19
CA ALA A 66 6.45 -18.40 -1.42
C ALA A 66 5.57 -18.54 -2.66
N LYS A 67 4.73 -19.57 -2.72
CA LYS A 67 3.81 -19.80 -3.83
C LYS A 67 2.82 -18.65 -4.01
N ALA A 68 2.19 -18.17 -2.94
CA ALA A 68 1.27 -17.04 -3.01
C ALA A 68 1.98 -15.76 -3.48
N SER A 69 3.23 -15.55 -3.06
CA SER A 69 4.07 -14.43 -3.50
C SER A 69 4.46 -14.51 -4.99
N GLN A 70 4.65 -15.72 -5.51
CA GLN A 70 4.97 -15.96 -6.92
C GLN A 70 3.74 -15.83 -7.84
N GLU A 71 2.61 -16.38 -7.42
CA GLU A 71 1.42 -16.46 -8.26
C GLU A 71 0.65 -15.13 -8.30
N LEU A 72 0.51 -14.48 -7.14
CA LEU A 72 -0.33 -13.31 -6.99
C LEU A 72 0.38 -12.09 -6.35
N GLY A 73 1.42 -12.32 -5.51
CA GLY A 73 2.04 -11.23 -4.76
C GLY A 73 1.16 -10.61 -3.67
N PHE A 74 -0.04 -11.16 -3.48
CA PHE A 74 -1.03 -10.79 -2.47
C PHE A 74 -1.57 -12.02 -1.78
N PHE A 75 -1.56 -12.03 -0.45
CA PHE A 75 -2.19 -13.09 0.35
C PHE A 75 -2.56 -12.56 1.74
N GLN A 76 -3.38 -13.29 2.44
CA GLN A 76 -3.75 -13.01 3.83
C GLN A 76 -3.05 -13.97 4.77
N ILE A 77 -2.66 -13.46 5.92
CA ILE A 77 -2.16 -14.29 7.02
C ILE A 77 -3.06 -14.16 8.23
N ILE A 78 -3.29 -15.28 8.89
CA ILE A 78 -4.00 -15.39 10.16
C ILE A 78 -3.11 -16.05 11.21
N ASN A 79 -3.53 -16.00 12.47
CA ASN A 79 -2.75 -16.54 13.60
C ASN A 79 -1.32 -15.98 13.68
N HIS A 80 -1.19 -14.72 13.35
CA HIS A 80 0.08 -13.97 13.24
C HIS A 80 0.65 -13.54 14.60
N GLY A 81 0.00 -13.86 15.70
CA GLY A 81 0.46 -13.60 17.06
C GLY A 81 0.23 -12.18 17.58
N ILE A 82 -0.18 -11.22 16.74
CA ILE A 82 -0.57 -9.88 17.20
C ILE A 82 -1.96 -9.96 17.82
N SER A 83 -2.09 -9.49 19.07
CA SER A 83 -3.34 -9.60 19.83
C SER A 83 -4.49 -8.79 19.21
N ASN A 84 -5.70 -9.33 19.27
CA ASN A 84 -6.93 -8.63 18.88
C ASN A 84 -7.17 -7.38 19.74
N ASP A 85 -6.68 -7.35 20.97
CA ASP A 85 -6.76 -6.17 21.84
C ASP A 85 -5.94 -5.01 21.28
N VAL A 86 -4.77 -5.27 20.70
CA VAL A 86 -3.95 -4.26 20.00
C VAL A 86 -4.72 -3.66 18.83
N PHE A 87 -5.35 -4.47 17.99
CA PHE A 87 -6.15 -3.97 16.86
C PHE A 87 -7.39 -3.20 17.33
N SER A 88 -8.07 -3.68 18.35
CA SER A 88 -9.25 -3.03 18.92
C SER A 88 -8.89 -1.66 19.51
N CYS A 89 -7.80 -1.59 20.25
CA CYS A 89 -7.30 -0.34 20.80
C CYS A 89 -6.85 0.63 19.71
N LEU A 90 -6.05 0.18 18.74
CA LEU A 90 -5.61 1.00 17.61
C LEU A 90 -6.79 1.51 16.78
N ARG A 91 -7.85 0.74 16.62
CA ARG A 91 -9.06 1.19 15.94
C ARG A 91 -9.66 2.42 16.63
N VAL A 92 -9.88 2.32 17.95
CA VAL A 92 -10.46 3.41 18.74
C VAL A 92 -9.57 4.65 18.71
N GLU A 93 -8.28 4.49 18.93
CA GLU A 93 -7.33 5.60 18.99
C GLU A 93 -7.14 6.27 17.62
N ARG A 94 -7.09 5.49 16.53
CA ARG A 94 -7.03 6.00 15.16
C ARG A 94 -8.27 6.83 14.82
N GLU A 95 -9.47 6.36 15.16
CA GLU A 95 -10.69 7.12 14.96
C GLU A 95 -10.64 8.46 15.70
N LYS A 96 -10.19 8.48 16.95
CA LYS A 96 -10.00 9.73 17.71
C LYS A 96 -9.02 10.69 17.03
N ILE A 97 -7.93 10.16 16.46
CA ILE A 97 -6.92 10.96 15.76
C ILE A 97 -7.53 11.61 14.52
N PHE A 98 -8.18 10.83 13.68
CA PHE A 98 -8.75 11.36 12.43
C PHE A 98 -9.97 12.27 12.66
N LYS A 99 -10.70 12.10 13.74
CA LYS A 99 -11.83 12.98 14.14
C LYS A 99 -11.41 14.30 14.78
N GLN A 100 -10.10 14.56 14.93
CA GLN A 100 -9.66 15.90 15.33
C GLN A 100 -9.94 16.92 14.21
N PRO A 101 -10.15 18.20 14.54
CA PRO A 101 -10.34 19.24 13.53
C PRO A 101 -9.24 19.24 12.48
N PHE A 102 -9.62 19.43 11.21
CA PHE A 102 -8.70 19.45 10.08
C PHE A 102 -7.54 20.45 10.26
N GLU A 103 -7.88 21.66 10.72
CA GLU A 103 -6.91 22.71 11.04
C GLU A 103 -5.82 22.21 12.01
N LYS A 104 -6.24 21.44 13.01
CA LYS A 104 -5.32 20.86 13.99
C LYS A 104 -4.43 19.80 13.38
N LYS A 105 -4.97 18.90 12.56
CA LYS A 105 -4.20 17.85 11.87
C LYS A 105 -3.20 18.42 10.87
N SER A 106 -3.54 19.49 10.16
CA SER A 106 -2.78 20.03 9.03
C SER A 106 -1.78 21.12 9.40
N LYS A 107 -1.98 21.87 10.49
CA LYS A 107 -1.19 23.06 10.81
C LYS A 107 -0.39 22.97 12.11
N GLU A 108 -0.76 22.06 13.03
CA GLU A 108 -0.02 21.94 14.29
C GLU A 108 1.32 21.21 14.11
N ASN A 109 2.39 21.81 14.61
CA ASN A 109 3.74 21.26 14.51
C ASN A 109 3.97 20.00 15.39
N LYS A 110 3.06 19.71 16.32
CA LYS A 110 3.12 18.51 17.19
C LYS A 110 1.70 18.03 17.46
N PHE A 111 1.18 17.21 16.58
CA PHE A 111 -0.10 16.56 16.76
C PHE A 111 0.13 15.11 17.21
N PHE A 112 -0.33 14.75 18.42
CA PHE A 112 -0.06 13.45 19.06
C PHE A 112 1.41 13.01 18.99
N ASN A 113 2.36 13.95 19.17
CA ASN A 113 3.79 13.77 18.97
C ASN A 113 4.24 13.56 17.50
N PHE A 114 3.35 13.76 16.52
CA PHE A 114 3.72 13.79 15.12
C PHE A 114 4.14 15.20 14.69
N SER A 115 5.10 15.29 13.77
CA SER A 115 5.35 16.53 13.05
C SER A 115 4.22 16.81 12.07
N ALA A 116 3.91 18.07 11.78
CA ALA A 116 2.88 18.45 10.80
C ALA A 116 3.14 17.91 9.39
N ASP A 117 4.42 17.67 9.03
CA ASP A 117 4.83 17.07 7.77
C ASP A 117 4.46 15.57 7.64
N ARG A 118 3.98 14.94 8.70
CA ARG A 118 3.52 13.54 8.69
C ARG A 118 2.09 13.38 8.21
N TYR A 119 1.29 14.43 8.22
CA TYR A 119 -0.07 14.42 7.73
C TYR A 119 -0.15 14.76 6.24
N ARG A 120 -0.95 14.00 5.51
CA ARG A 120 -1.22 14.19 4.09
C ARG A 120 -2.71 14.00 3.83
N TRP A 121 -3.25 14.72 2.88
CA TRP A 121 -4.63 14.56 2.45
C TRP A 121 -4.77 14.87 0.97
N GLY A 122 -5.65 14.16 0.32
CA GLY A 122 -5.98 14.38 -1.07
C GLY A 122 -4.78 14.31 -2.04
N ALA A 123 -4.97 14.90 -3.19
CA ALA A 123 -3.96 15.13 -4.24
C ALA A 123 -4.05 16.59 -4.72
N PRO A 124 -3.51 17.55 -3.96
CA PRO A 124 -3.70 18.99 -4.26
C PRO A 124 -3.06 19.43 -5.59
N THR A 125 -2.15 18.62 -6.14
CA THR A 125 -1.54 18.87 -7.45
C THR A 125 -2.23 18.15 -8.60
N ALA A 126 -3.37 17.50 -8.35
CA ALA A 126 -4.12 16.79 -9.39
C ALA A 126 -4.60 17.76 -10.48
N THR A 127 -4.43 17.35 -11.73
CA THR A 127 -4.85 18.09 -12.93
C THR A 127 -6.04 17.47 -13.63
N CYS A 128 -6.40 16.24 -13.27
CA CYS A 128 -7.57 15.53 -13.77
C CYS A 128 -8.19 14.64 -12.67
N ILE A 129 -9.45 14.25 -12.88
CA ILE A 129 -10.23 13.48 -11.91
C ILE A 129 -9.57 12.14 -11.56
N ARG A 130 -8.89 11.50 -12.52
CA ARG A 130 -8.21 10.21 -12.31
C ARG A 130 -7.01 10.29 -11.36
N GLN A 131 -6.52 11.50 -11.06
CA GLN A 131 -5.45 11.75 -10.10
C GLN A 131 -5.96 12.07 -8.70
N LEU A 132 -7.29 12.21 -8.52
CA LEU A 132 -7.86 12.56 -7.25
C LEU A 132 -7.73 11.40 -6.25
N SER A 133 -7.32 11.74 -5.04
CA SER A 133 -7.29 10.83 -3.90
C SER A 133 -8.25 11.33 -2.83
N TRP A 134 -9.31 10.57 -2.56
CA TRP A 134 -10.31 10.91 -1.54
C TRP A 134 -9.93 10.26 -0.22
N SER A 135 -8.86 10.76 0.38
CA SER A 135 -8.27 10.18 1.58
C SER A 135 -7.45 11.19 2.38
N GLU A 136 -7.21 10.83 3.62
CA GLU A 136 -6.20 11.45 4.48
C GLU A 136 -5.34 10.38 5.15
N ALA A 137 -4.12 10.73 5.50
CA ALA A 137 -3.19 9.76 6.07
C ALA A 137 -2.14 10.41 6.99
N PHE A 138 -1.71 9.66 8.00
CA PHE A 138 -0.48 9.92 8.74
C PHE A 138 0.61 8.96 8.29
N HIS A 139 1.77 9.51 7.92
CA HIS A 139 2.97 8.76 7.56
C HIS A 139 3.98 8.87 8.68
N ILE A 140 4.19 7.80 9.44
CA ILE A 140 4.92 7.83 10.69
C ILE A 140 6.16 6.93 10.58
N PRO A 141 7.39 7.49 10.56
CA PRO A 141 8.60 6.69 10.60
C PRO A 141 8.62 5.76 11.83
N LEU A 142 9.15 4.58 11.66
CA LEU A 142 9.23 3.61 12.75
C LEU A 142 10.08 4.13 13.90
N THR A 143 11.12 4.91 13.61
CA THR A 143 11.94 5.59 14.64
C THR A 143 11.15 6.52 15.53
N ASP A 144 10.19 7.27 14.93
CA ASP A 144 9.32 8.17 15.69
C ASP A 144 8.45 7.36 16.66
N ILE A 145 7.85 6.25 16.16
CA ILE A 145 6.99 5.36 16.96
C ILE A 145 7.79 4.72 18.12
N LEU A 146 8.97 4.20 17.84
CA LEU A 146 9.81 3.57 18.85
C LEU A 146 10.32 4.57 19.90
N GLY A 147 10.45 5.85 19.52
CA GLY A 147 10.84 6.95 20.39
C GLY A 147 9.70 7.57 21.20
N PHE A 148 8.44 7.17 20.99
CA PHE A 148 7.32 7.71 21.77
C PHE A 148 7.47 7.38 23.24
N SER A 149 7.20 8.38 24.09
CA SER A 149 6.95 8.11 25.50
C SER A 149 5.64 7.34 25.65
N GLU A 150 5.60 6.34 26.48
CA GLU A 150 4.38 5.54 26.75
C GLU A 150 3.36 6.31 27.62
N SER A 151 3.24 7.62 27.40
CA SER A 151 2.42 8.52 28.20
C SER A 151 0.92 8.43 27.91
N ASN A 152 0.54 7.80 26.81
CA ASN A 152 -0.86 7.62 26.42
C ASN A 152 -1.08 6.27 25.72
N THR A 153 -2.33 5.84 25.68
CA THR A 153 -2.76 4.54 25.14
C THR A 153 -2.36 4.36 23.67
N PHE A 154 -2.49 5.41 22.84
CA PHE A 154 -2.08 5.33 21.43
C PHE A 154 -0.59 5.02 21.29
N SER A 155 0.26 5.77 22.00
CA SER A 155 1.71 5.63 21.90
C SER A 155 2.20 4.24 22.32
N SER A 156 1.66 3.69 23.42
CA SER A 156 2.01 2.33 23.86
C SER A 156 1.54 1.26 22.88
N THR A 157 0.29 1.37 22.41
CA THR A 157 -0.31 0.35 21.54
C THR A 157 0.29 0.35 20.16
N ILE A 158 0.54 1.53 19.55
CA ILE A 158 1.18 1.58 18.22
C ILE A 158 2.63 1.11 18.27
N LYS A 159 3.34 1.34 19.37
CA LYS A 159 4.69 0.84 19.59
C LYS A 159 4.71 -0.69 19.72
N GLU A 160 3.76 -1.26 20.44
CA GLU A 160 3.57 -2.70 20.54
C GLU A 160 3.31 -3.31 19.15
N PHE A 161 2.34 -2.76 18.41
CA PHE A 161 2.05 -3.19 17.05
C PHE A 161 3.29 -3.09 16.14
N ALA A 162 3.98 -1.95 16.15
CA ALA A 162 5.15 -1.69 15.32
C ALA A 162 6.28 -2.69 15.59
N THR A 163 6.47 -3.07 16.85
CA THR A 163 7.47 -4.08 17.23
C THR A 163 7.11 -5.46 16.67
N GLN A 164 5.86 -5.88 16.87
CA GLN A 164 5.40 -7.22 16.44
C GLN A 164 5.35 -7.32 14.91
N VAL A 165 4.83 -6.30 14.21
CA VAL A 165 4.75 -6.31 12.74
C VAL A 165 6.13 -6.24 12.08
N SER A 166 7.12 -5.59 12.73
CA SER A 166 8.49 -5.56 12.23
C SER A 166 9.16 -6.93 12.29
N ILE A 167 8.92 -7.69 13.36
CA ILE A 167 9.41 -9.07 13.49
C ILE A 167 8.76 -9.94 12.40
N LEU A 168 7.44 -9.81 12.23
CA LEU A 168 6.69 -10.54 11.21
C LEU A 168 7.21 -10.25 9.80
N ALA A 169 7.44 -8.96 9.46
CA ALA A 169 7.97 -8.57 8.16
C ALA A 169 9.34 -9.18 7.86
N LYS A 170 10.24 -9.16 8.85
CA LYS A 170 11.55 -9.81 8.75
C LYS A 170 11.41 -11.31 8.53
N THR A 171 10.57 -11.97 9.33
CA THR A 171 10.32 -13.42 9.18
C THR A 171 9.83 -13.78 7.79
N LEU A 172 8.87 -13.02 7.25
CA LEU A 172 8.35 -13.24 5.90
C LEU A 172 9.44 -13.01 4.83
N ALA A 173 10.22 -11.94 4.96
CA ALA A 173 11.32 -11.65 4.04
C ALA A 173 12.40 -12.74 4.07
N ASP A 174 12.74 -13.23 5.25
CA ASP A 174 13.71 -14.32 5.44
C ASP A 174 13.22 -15.63 4.80
N ILE A 175 11.94 -15.96 4.96
CA ILE A 175 11.32 -17.13 4.29
C ILE A 175 11.42 -17.00 2.77
N LEU A 176 11.06 -15.83 2.23
CA LEU A 176 11.10 -15.61 0.79
C LEU A 176 12.53 -15.66 0.24
N ALA A 177 13.53 -15.15 1.00
CA ALA A 177 14.94 -15.28 0.64
C ALA A 177 15.40 -16.75 0.68
N GLU A 178 15.06 -17.50 1.73
CA GLU A 178 15.37 -18.92 1.86
C GLU A 178 14.84 -19.73 0.67
N LYS A 179 13.60 -19.47 0.25
CA LYS A 179 12.97 -20.13 -0.91
C LYS A 179 13.60 -19.75 -2.26
N MET A 180 14.37 -18.66 -2.32
CA MET A 180 15.22 -18.29 -3.45
C MET A 180 16.63 -18.86 -3.32
N GLY A 181 16.92 -19.65 -2.29
CA GLY A 181 18.27 -20.18 -2.01
C GLY A 181 19.27 -19.12 -1.53
N GLN A 182 18.77 -17.99 -1.03
CA GLN A 182 19.57 -16.86 -0.59
C GLN A 182 19.71 -16.80 0.94
N LYS A 183 20.79 -16.15 1.40
CA LYS A 183 20.98 -15.90 2.84
C LYS A 183 20.14 -14.70 3.30
N CYS A 184 19.57 -14.81 4.51
CA CYS A 184 18.66 -13.83 5.08
C CYS A 184 19.33 -12.54 5.59
N SER A 185 20.67 -12.43 5.63
CA SER A 185 21.38 -11.29 6.21
C SER A 185 21.08 -9.96 5.51
N PHE A 186 20.79 -9.98 4.22
CA PHE A 186 20.52 -8.78 3.44
C PHE A 186 19.39 -7.91 4.05
N PHE A 187 18.26 -8.52 4.39
CA PHE A 187 17.12 -7.77 4.95
C PHE A 187 17.40 -7.29 6.37
N GLN A 188 18.14 -8.08 7.15
CA GLN A 188 18.50 -7.70 8.52
C GLN A 188 19.46 -6.50 8.57
N GLU A 189 20.38 -6.43 7.62
CA GLU A 189 21.38 -5.37 7.52
C GLU A 189 20.84 -4.09 6.90
N ASN A 190 19.91 -4.17 5.97
CA ASN A 190 19.47 -3.05 5.15
C ASN A 190 18.10 -2.49 5.52
N CYS A 191 17.17 -3.29 6.09
CA CYS A 191 15.84 -2.83 6.46
C CYS A 191 15.80 -2.45 7.95
N LEU A 192 16.28 -1.26 8.24
CA LEU A 192 16.40 -0.74 9.61
C LEU A 192 15.12 0.03 10.03
N PRO A 193 14.91 0.23 11.34
CA PRO A 193 13.80 1.07 11.82
C PRO A 193 13.78 2.48 11.21
N SER A 194 14.93 3.02 10.83
CA SER A 194 15.06 4.35 10.22
C SER A 194 14.47 4.46 8.82
N SER A 195 14.33 3.35 8.11
CA SER A 195 13.80 3.30 6.75
C SER A 195 12.36 2.77 6.65
N CYS A 196 11.90 2.07 7.70
CA CYS A 196 10.55 1.53 7.76
C CYS A 196 9.56 2.55 8.34
N TYR A 197 8.29 2.42 8.00
CA TYR A 197 7.25 3.33 8.48
C TYR A 197 5.88 2.68 8.55
N ILE A 198 4.98 3.30 9.31
CA ILE A 198 3.55 2.97 9.34
C ILE A 198 2.77 4.11 8.71
N ARG A 199 1.79 3.76 7.90
CA ARG A 199 0.81 4.69 7.36
C ARG A 199 -0.58 4.35 7.90
N LEU A 200 -1.17 5.30 8.62
CA LEU A 200 -2.57 5.26 9.01
C LEU A 200 -3.38 5.95 7.93
N ASN A 201 -4.40 5.30 7.39
CA ASN A 201 -5.22 5.88 6.33
C ASN A 201 -6.69 5.96 6.79
N ARG A 202 -7.36 7.04 6.40
CA ARG A 202 -8.80 7.22 6.45
C ARG A 202 -9.32 7.62 5.07
N TYR A 203 -10.41 7.01 4.67
CA TYR A 203 -11.12 7.29 3.43
C TYR A 203 -12.54 7.72 3.82
N PRO A 204 -12.82 9.04 3.86
CA PRO A 204 -14.15 9.54 4.16
C PRO A 204 -15.18 9.05 3.13
N PRO A 205 -16.51 9.07 3.46
CA PRO A 205 -17.54 8.86 2.46
C PRO A 205 -17.37 9.81 1.27
N CYS A 206 -17.43 9.28 0.06
CA CYS A 206 -17.24 10.05 -1.17
C CYS A 206 -18.57 10.20 -1.91
N PRO A 207 -18.99 11.40 -2.29
CA PRO A 207 -20.22 11.62 -3.02
C PRO A 207 -20.17 11.10 -4.48
N LEU A 208 -18.96 10.81 -4.99
CA LEU A 208 -18.70 10.33 -6.35
C LEU A 208 -17.79 9.10 -6.34
N PRO A 209 -18.21 7.98 -5.71
CA PRO A 209 -17.35 6.81 -5.53
C PRO A 209 -17.01 6.11 -6.85
N SER A 210 -17.79 6.29 -7.89
CA SER A 210 -17.55 5.77 -9.24
C SER A 210 -16.43 6.50 -9.99
N GLU A 211 -16.17 7.74 -9.64
CA GLU A 211 -15.27 8.63 -10.39
C GLU A 211 -13.95 8.89 -9.65
N VAL A 212 -13.97 8.79 -8.31
CA VAL A 212 -12.83 9.17 -7.47
C VAL A 212 -12.35 8.00 -6.62
N HIS A 213 -11.06 7.71 -6.73
CA HIS A 213 -10.42 6.67 -5.91
C HIS A 213 -10.10 7.18 -4.49
N GLY A 214 -10.19 6.30 -3.50
CA GLY A 214 -9.63 6.55 -2.17
C GLY A 214 -8.09 6.56 -2.21
N LEU A 215 -7.51 5.66 -3.01
CA LEU A 215 -6.10 5.65 -3.35
C LEU A 215 -5.95 5.20 -4.80
N MET A 216 -5.23 5.98 -5.60
CA MET A 216 -5.05 5.73 -7.02
C MET A 216 -4.35 4.40 -7.29
N PRO A 217 -4.51 3.82 -8.50
CA PRO A 217 -3.75 2.66 -8.93
C PRO A 217 -2.24 2.87 -8.77
N HIS A 218 -1.58 1.92 -8.10
CA HIS A 218 -0.13 1.93 -7.86
C HIS A 218 0.38 0.54 -7.46
N THR A 219 1.69 0.37 -7.53
CA THR A 219 2.41 -0.71 -6.87
C THR A 219 3.09 -0.17 -5.63
N ASP A 220 3.40 -0.99 -4.64
CA ASP A 220 4.14 -0.55 -3.46
C ASP A 220 5.64 -0.46 -3.71
N SER A 221 6.28 0.61 -3.19
CA SER A 221 7.72 0.87 -3.37
C SER A 221 8.59 0.24 -2.30
N ALA A 222 8.08 -0.71 -1.53
CA ALA A 222 8.76 -1.41 -0.44
C ALA A 222 9.24 -2.79 -0.90
N PHE A 223 9.90 -3.54 -0.02
CA PHE A 223 10.01 -5.00 -0.18
C PHE A 223 8.66 -5.65 0.11
N LEU A 224 8.09 -5.36 1.27
CA LEU A 224 6.81 -5.88 1.73
C LEU A 224 5.96 -4.75 2.31
N THR A 225 4.65 -4.85 2.11
CA THR A 225 3.65 -4.11 2.88
C THR A 225 2.80 -5.10 3.68
N ILE A 226 2.60 -4.81 4.96
CA ILE A 226 1.68 -5.55 5.82
C ILE A 226 0.51 -4.64 6.15
N LEU A 227 -0.65 -4.97 5.62
CA LEU A 227 -1.84 -4.13 5.69
C LEU A 227 -2.90 -4.77 6.59
N HIS A 228 -3.34 -4.01 7.59
CA HIS A 228 -4.59 -4.26 8.33
C HIS A 228 -5.68 -3.32 7.82
N GLN A 229 -6.85 -3.85 7.51
CA GLN A 229 -8.01 -3.08 7.06
C GLN A 229 -9.26 -3.43 7.88
N ASP A 230 -10.21 -2.50 7.90
CA ASP A 230 -11.51 -2.73 8.51
C ASP A 230 -12.43 -3.62 7.62
N HIS A 231 -13.68 -3.76 8.04
CA HIS A 231 -14.70 -4.58 7.37
C HIS A 231 -15.35 -3.91 6.15
N VAL A 232 -15.07 -2.63 5.90
CA VAL A 232 -15.75 -1.86 4.83
C VAL A 232 -15.31 -2.32 3.44
N GLY A 233 -14.04 -2.77 3.31
CA GLY A 233 -13.51 -3.19 2.02
C GLY A 233 -13.01 -2.02 1.17
N GLY A 234 -13.01 -2.19 -0.16
CA GLY A 234 -12.55 -1.17 -1.12
C GLY A 234 -11.16 -1.42 -1.69
N LEU A 235 -10.34 -2.30 -1.12
CA LEU A 235 -9.10 -2.72 -1.74
C LEU A 235 -9.39 -3.55 -3.00
N GLN A 236 -8.77 -3.18 -4.11
CA GLN A 236 -8.84 -3.91 -5.38
C GLN A 236 -7.43 -4.16 -5.92
N ILE A 237 -7.23 -5.32 -6.53
CA ILE A 237 -5.99 -5.71 -7.21
C ILE A 237 -6.25 -5.84 -8.70
N LEU A 238 -5.25 -5.52 -9.52
CA LEU A 238 -5.30 -5.71 -10.97
C LEU A 238 -4.73 -7.09 -11.31
N LYS A 239 -5.59 -8.01 -11.74
CA LYS A 239 -5.19 -9.35 -12.19
C LYS A 239 -5.80 -9.62 -13.56
N ASP A 240 -5.00 -10.10 -14.50
CA ASP A 240 -5.44 -10.44 -15.85
C ASP A 240 -6.24 -9.30 -16.51
N TRP A 241 -5.75 -8.05 -16.32
CA TRP A 241 -6.36 -6.80 -16.83
C TRP A 241 -7.75 -6.49 -16.27
N LYS A 242 -8.12 -7.12 -15.15
CA LYS A 242 -9.38 -6.86 -14.46
C LYS A 242 -9.12 -6.43 -13.03
N TRP A 243 -9.88 -5.42 -12.60
CA TRP A 243 -9.92 -5.06 -11.19
C TRP A 243 -10.75 -6.08 -10.41
N ILE A 244 -10.19 -6.64 -9.38
CA ILE A 244 -10.83 -7.64 -8.52
C ILE A 244 -10.87 -7.11 -7.10
N ALA A 245 -12.05 -7.09 -6.49
CA ALA A 245 -12.21 -6.62 -5.12
C ALA A 245 -11.71 -7.69 -4.12
N VAL A 246 -10.85 -7.28 -3.21
CA VAL A 246 -10.40 -8.12 -2.11
C VAL A 246 -11.47 -8.15 -1.03
N LYS A 247 -11.96 -9.34 -0.69
CA LYS A 247 -12.90 -9.52 0.42
C LYS A 247 -12.20 -9.15 1.74
N PRO A 248 -12.73 -8.17 2.50
CA PRO A 248 -12.11 -7.78 3.76
C PRO A 248 -12.21 -8.91 4.79
N ASN A 249 -11.12 -9.11 5.51
CA ASN A 249 -11.04 -9.98 6.68
C ASN A 249 -10.34 -9.20 7.81
N PRO A 250 -11.09 -8.66 8.79
CA PRO A 250 -10.51 -7.86 9.87
C PRO A 250 -9.57 -8.63 10.81
N ASP A 251 -9.67 -9.97 10.81
CA ASP A 251 -8.84 -10.86 11.64
C ASP A 251 -7.54 -11.27 10.93
N ALA A 252 -7.34 -10.81 9.69
CA ALA A 252 -6.17 -11.13 8.90
C ALA A 252 -5.33 -9.89 8.59
N LEU A 253 -4.05 -10.11 8.36
CA LEU A 253 -3.16 -9.15 7.74
C LEU A 253 -3.01 -9.49 6.26
N VAL A 254 -3.15 -8.49 5.38
CA VAL A 254 -2.87 -8.63 3.95
C VAL A 254 -1.39 -8.36 3.73
N ILE A 255 -0.70 -9.32 3.13
CA ILE A 255 0.69 -9.21 2.72
C ILE A 255 0.74 -8.83 1.25
N ILE A 256 1.51 -7.80 0.93
CA ILE A 256 1.68 -7.25 -0.40
C ILE A 256 3.16 -7.28 -0.75
N ILE A 257 3.52 -7.98 -1.80
CA ILE A 257 4.86 -7.93 -2.36
C ILE A 257 5.05 -6.60 -3.08
N GLY A 258 6.12 -5.89 -2.74
CA GLY A 258 6.44 -4.61 -3.36
C GLY A 258 7.49 -4.70 -4.47
N ASP A 259 7.70 -3.57 -5.14
CA ASP A 259 8.57 -3.46 -6.31
C ASP A 259 10.01 -3.86 -6.02
N LEU A 260 10.53 -3.54 -4.83
CA LEU A 260 11.91 -3.92 -4.48
C LEU A 260 12.08 -5.43 -4.37
N PHE A 261 11.04 -6.14 -3.87
CA PHE A 261 11.10 -7.60 -3.81
C PHE A 261 10.99 -8.21 -5.21
N GLN A 262 10.16 -7.63 -6.08
CA GLN A 262 10.08 -8.05 -7.47
C GLN A 262 11.43 -7.87 -8.19
N ALA A 263 12.08 -6.71 -8.04
CA ALA A 263 13.39 -6.47 -8.63
C ALA A 263 14.47 -7.40 -8.06
N TRP A 264 14.53 -7.53 -6.74
CA TRP A 264 15.48 -8.38 -6.05
C TRP A 264 15.34 -9.86 -6.42
N SER A 265 14.11 -10.36 -6.56
CA SER A 265 13.83 -11.74 -6.96
C SER A 265 13.82 -11.96 -8.48
N ASN A 266 14.21 -10.96 -9.28
CA ASN A 266 14.18 -11.00 -10.75
C ASN A 266 12.80 -11.38 -11.32
N GLY A 267 11.74 -10.79 -10.76
CA GLY A 267 10.37 -11.02 -11.20
C GLY A 267 9.75 -12.35 -10.74
N VAL A 268 10.43 -13.14 -9.91
CA VAL A 268 9.86 -14.38 -9.34
C VAL A 268 8.71 -14.04 -8.40
N TYR A 269 8.90 -13.10 -7.49
CA TYR A 269 7.81 -12.57 -6.66
C TYR A 269 7.17 -11.38 -7.34
N LYS A 270 5.83 -11.30 -7.33
CA LYS A 270 5.07 -10.34 -8.13
C LYS A 270 4.66 -9.12 -7.30
N SER A 271 4.95 -7.93 -7.81
CA SER A 271 4.37 -6.68 -7.31
C SER A 271 3.20 -6.30 -8.21
N LEU A 272 1.97 -6.46 -7.70
CA LEU A 272 0.77 -6.16 -8.47
C LEU A 272 0.27 -4.75 -8.22
N GLU A 273 -0.26 -4.16 -9.28
CA GLU A 273 -0.98 -2.90 -9.20
C GLU A 273 -2.27 -3.09 -8.39
N HIS A 274 -2.53 -2.16 -7.49
CA HIS A 274 -3.71 -2.16 -6.64
C HIS A 274 -4.20 -0.74 -6.38
N ARG A 275 -5.46 -0.62 -5.95
CA ARG A 275 -6.10 0.66 -5.65
C ARG A 275 -7.08 0.52 -4.49
N VAL A 276 -7.54 1.66 -3.99
CA VAL A 276 -8.66 1.71 -3.04
C VAL A 276 -9.79 2.49 -3.66
N VAL A 277 -10.96 1.87 -3.77
CA VAL A 277 -12.20 2.55 -4.14
C VAL A 277 -12.87 3.11 -2.90
N THR A 278 -13.55 4.23 -3.06
CA THR A 278 -14.30 4.90 -1.98
C THR A 278 -15.67 4.26 -1.77
N ASN A 279 -16.33 4.63 -0.68
CA ASN A 279 -17.70 4.24 -0.38
C ASN A 279 -18.57 5.51 -0.28
N LEU A 280 -19.83 5.44 -0.73
CA LEU A 280 -20.74 6.56 -0.68
C LEU A 280 -21.18 6.93 0.76
N LYS A 281 -21.28 5.94 1.65
CA LYS A 281 -21.92 6.08 2.96
C LYS A 281 -21.00 5.80 4.14
N LEU A 282 -20.02 4.93 3.95
CA LEU A 282 -19.17 4.42 5.01
C LEU A 282 -17.75 4.95 4.88
N GLU A 283 -17.20 5.46 5.96
CA GLU A 283 -15.78 5.72 6.06
C GLU A 283 -15.02 4.39 6.21
N ARG A 284 -13.84 4.31 5.59
CA ARG A 284 -12.95 3.17 5.67
C ARG A 284 -11.65 3.56 6.34
N PHE A 285 -11.10 2.65 7.13
CA PHE A 285 -9.80 2.80 7.75
C PHE A 285 -8.86 1.64 7.39
N SER A 286 -7.60 1.97 7.22
CA SER A 286 -6.54 0.96 7.11
C SER A 286 -5.25 1.43 7.79
N MET A 287 -4.39 0.48 8.08
CA MET A 287 -3.05 0.71 8.63
C MET A 287 -2.07 -0.19 7.90
N ALA A 288 -1.03 0.39 7.33
CA ALA A 288 -0.04 -0.32 6.55
C ALA A 288 1.37 -0.10 7.13
N TYR A 289 2.09 -1.18 7.35
CA TYR A 289 3.51 -1.18 7.66
C TYR A 289 4.30 -1.44 6.38
N PHE A 290 5.29 -0.59 6.12
CA PHE A 290 6.16 -0.69 4.95
C PHE A 290 7.57 -1.10 5.36
N PHE A 291 7.99 -2.25 4.86
CA PHE A 291 9.32 -2.81 5.10
C PHE A 291 10.27 -2.37 4.00
N CYS A 292 11.06 -1.35 4.29
CA CYS A 292 11.92 -0.66 3.33
C CYS A 292 13.39 -0.73 3.73
N PRO A 293 14.32 -0.75 2.77
CA PRO A 293 15.74 -0.55 3.03
C PRO A 293 16.07 0.95 3.20
N SER A 294 17.31 1.25 3.58
CA SER A 294 17.86 2.61 3.56
C SER A 294 17.96 3.15 2.13
N ASP A 295 17.94 4.48 1.96
CA ASP A 295 17.98 5.11 0.64
C ASP A 295 19.26 4.79 -0.16
N ASP A 296 20.38 4.55 0.51
CA ASP A 296 21.67 4.17 -0.08
C ASP A 296 21.81 2.67 -0.39
N THR A 297 20.86 1.84 0.06
CA THR A 297 20.86 0.40 -0.22
C THR A 297 20.71 0.15 -1.70
N VAL A 298 21.66 -0.58 -2.28
CA VAL A 298 21.59 -1.02 -3.68
C VAL A 298 20.70 -2.26 -3.78
N ILE A 299 19.72 -2.17 -4.65
CA ILE A 299 18.87 -3.31 -5.04
C ILE A 299 19.51 -3.97 -6.24
N GLU A 300 19.99 -5.17 -5.99
CA GLU A 300 20.59 -6.05 -6.98
C GLU A 300 19.82 -7.37 -7.00
N SER A 301 19.63 -7.93 -8.18
CA SER A 301 18.96 -9.23 -8.31
C SER A 301 19.74 -10.31 -7.57
N CYS A 302 19.02 -11.16 -6.87
CA CYS A 302 19.61 -12.35 -6.22
C CYS A 302 19.91 -13.50 -7.19
N THR A 303 19.59 -13.32 -8.49
CA THR A 303 19.83 -14.29 -9.56
C THR A 303 20.68 -13.68 -10.67
N GLU A 304 21.38 -14.52 -11.43
CA GLU A 304 22.10 -14.12 -12.63
C GLU A 304 21.13 -13.67 -13.74
N ASN A 305 21.65 -12.89 -14.71
CA ASN A 305 20.88 -12.40 -15.87
C ASN A 305 19.63 -11.61 -15.48
N SER A 306 19.80 -10.63 -14.61
CA SER A 306 18.72 -9.79 -14.13
C SER A 306 18.03 -9.03 -15.27
N GLU A 307 16.69 -9.02 -15.24
CA GLU A 307 15.87 -8.13 -16.08
C GLU A 307 16.01 -6.65 -15.67
N TYR A 308 16.42 -6.38 -14.43
CA TYR A 308 16.58 -5.04 -13.86
C TYR A 308 18.07 -4.69 -13.71
N ARG A 309 18.43 -3.44 -14.04
CA ARG A 309 19.72 -2.89 -13.64
C ARG A 309 19.78 -2.68 -12.13
N ASN A 310 20.97 -2.62 -11.59
CA ASN A 310 21.15 -2.24 -10.19
C ASN A 310 20.75 -0.77 -9.99
N PHE A 311 20.11 -0.46 -8.85
CA PHE A 311 19.71 0.90 -8.47
C PHE A 311 19.66 1.02 -6.96
N SER A 312 19.86 2.23 -6.42
CA SER A 312 19.62 2.46 -5.00
C SER A 312 18.14 2.73 -4.73
N PHE A 313 17.70 2.43 -3.50
CA PHE A 313 16.33 2.75 -3.11
C PHE A 313 16.04 4.26 -3.20
N GLY A 314 17.02 5.11 -2.87
CA GLY A 314 16.94 6.54 -3.02
C GLY A 314 16.72 6.98 -4.47
N GLU A 315 17.45 6.39 -5.43
CA GLU A 315 17.25 6.60 -6.86
C GLU A 315 15.82 6.22 -7.26
N TYR A 316 15.36 5.04 -6.86
CA TYR A 316 14.00 4.58 -7.15
C TYR A 316 12.93 5.54 -6.61
N ARG A 317 13.06 5.96 -5.36
CA ARG A 317 12.15 6.92 -4.74
C ARG A 317 12.14 8.28 -5.44
N GLN A 318 13.31 8.73 -5.94
CA GLN A 318 13.39 9.98 -6.69
C GLN A 318 12.65 9.88 -8.02
N GLU A 319 12.86 8.79 -8.76
CA GLU A 319 12.14 8.55 -10.01
C GLU A 319 10.63 8.49 -9.81
N VAL A 320 10.17 7.82 -8.74
CA VAL A 320 8.73 7.78 -8.40
C VAL A 320 8.19 9.18 -8.09
N ARG A 321 8.93 10.01 -7.34
CA ARG A 321 8.52 11.40 -7.07
C ARG A 321 8.40 12.21 -8.35
N ASP A 322 9.40 12.09 -9.22
CA ASP A 322 9.45 12.78 -10.50
C ASP A 322 8.30 12.38 -11.43
N ASP A 323 7.98 11.07 -11.46
CA ASP A 323 6.85 10.55 -12.21
C ASP A 323 5.53 11.13 -11.73
N VAL A 324 5.28 11.03 -10.42
CA VAL A 324 4.04 11.56 -9.83
C VAL A 324 3.93 13.07 -10.04
N GLN A 325 5.03 13.81 -9.92
CA GLN A 325 5.01 15.25 -10.15
C GLN A 325 4.75 15.62 -11.62
N LYS A 326 5.34 14.89 -12.56
CA LYS A 326 5.25 15.20 -14.00
C LYS A 326 4.01 14.61 -14.67
N LEU A 327 3.63 13.40 -14.27
CA LEU A 327 2.61 12.60 -14.95
C LEU A 327 1.34 12.40 -14.11
N GLY A 328 1.43 12.61 -12.78
CA GLY A 328 0.37 12.33 -11.84
C GLY A 328 0.24 10.87 -11.43
N TYR A 329 1.11 9.98 -11.92
CA TYR A 329 1.13 8.56 -11.58
C TYR A 329 2.56 8.00 -11.60
N LYS A 330 2.76 6.85 -10.97
CA LYS A 330 4.02 6.13 -10.86
C LYS A 330 4.23 5.22 -12.08
N ILE A 331 5.39 5.30 -12.74
CA ILE A 331 5.83 4.34 -13.75
C ILE A 331 6.47 3.10 -13.08
N GLY A 332 7.28 3.31 -12.04
CA GLY A 332 7.86 2.25 -11.24
C GLY A 332 9.00 1.49 -11.91
N LEU A 333 9.05 0.16 -11.69
CA LEU A 333 10.17 -0.70 -12.08
C LEU A 333 10.48 -0.75 -13.57
N SER A 334 9.54 -0.43 -14.43
CA SER A 334 9.79 -0.45 -15.89
C SER A 334 10.89 0.52 -16.33
N LYS A 335 11.19 1.55 -15.55
CA LYS A 335 12.33 2.46 -15.78
C LYS A 335 13.70 1.84 -15.46
N PHE A 336 13.71 0.75 -14.75
CA PHE A 336 14.92 0.08 -14.27
C PHE A 336 15.21 -1.23 -15.00
N LEU A 337 14.43 -1.55 -16.04
CA LEU A 337 14.68 -2.70 -16.89
C LEU A 337 15.98 -2.57 -17.67
N ASN A 338 16.76 -3.66 -17.75
CA ASN A 338 17.89 -3.76 -18.64
C ASN A 338 17.39 -3.77 -20.10
N TYR A 339 18.04 -3.00 -20.96
CA TYR A 339 17.75 -3.03 -22.39
C TYR A 339 18.26 -4.34 -22.99
N VAL A 340 17.38 -5.30 -23.20
CA VAL A 340 17.68 -6.48 -24.00
C VAL A 340 16.95 -6.35 -25.34
N TYR A 341 17.74 -6.23 -26.42
CA TYR A 341 17.29 -6.21 -27.82
C TYR A 341 16.37 -5.05 -28.28
N GLY A 342 16.93 -3.86 -28.37
CA GLY A 342 16.52 -2.86 -29.41
C GLY A 342 15.08 -2.36 -29.46
N LYS A 343 14.19 -2.74 -28.54
CA LYS A 343 12.83 -2.19 -28.45
C LYS A 343 12.68 -1.40 -27.15
N PRO A 344 12.47 -0.10 -27.21
CA PRO A 344 12.12 0.65 -26.01
C PRO A 344 10.77 0.15 -25.48
N TYR A 345 10.75 -0.35 -24.27
CA TYR A 345 9.53 -0.79 -23.55
C TYR A 345 8.45 0.31 -23.48
N MET A 346 8.85 1.57 -23.65
CA MET A 346 7.96 2.73 -23.83
C MET A 346 6.95 2.57 -24.97
N THR A 347 7.24 1.76 -25.98
CA THR A 347 6.32 1.53 -27.11
C THR A 347 5.19 0.60 -26.75
N LEU A 348 5.45 -0.42 -25.92
CA LEU A 348 4.41 -1.33 -25.41
C LEU A 348 3.52 -0.63 -24.35
N TYR A 349 4.12 0.13 -23.44
CA TYR A 349 3.39 0.88 -22.42
C TYR A 349 2.55 2.01 -23.04
N ARG A 350 3.06 2.71 -24.06
CA ARG A 350 2.27 3.66 -24.85
C ARG A 350 1.15 2.99 -25.63
N GLN A 351 1.38 1.84 -26.25
CA GLN A 351 0.31 1.09 -26.90
C GLN A 351 -0.75 0.60 -25.92
N MET A 352 -0.36 0.23 -24.69
CA MET A 352 -1.28 -0.11 -23.61
C MET A 352 -2.10 1.10 -23.14
N LEU A 353 -1.49 2.28 -22.96
CA LEU A 353 -2.19 3.53 -22.63
C LEU A 353 -3.16 3.96 -23.72
N TYR A 354 -2.78 3.87 -25.00
CA TYR A 354 -3.65 4.20 -26.13
C TYR A 354 -4.77 3.17 -26.36
N SER A 355 -4.58 1.89 -26.00
CA SER A 355 -5.68 0.92 -26.00
C SER A 355 -6.69 1.16 -24.89
N TYR A 356 -6.27 1.81 -23.78
CA TYR A 356 -7.17 2.25 -22.72
C TYR A 356 -7.94 3.54 -23.07
N GLU A 357 -7.35 4.43 -23.88
CA GLU A 357 -8.04 5.63 -24.38
C GLU A 357 -9.04 5.32 -25.52
N GLY A 358 -8.92 4.19 -26.17
CA GLY A 358 -9.83 3.72 -27.25
C GLY A 358 -10.99 2.83 -26.79
N MET A 359 -11.10 2.53 -25.49
CA MET A 359 -12.19 1.73 -24.89
C MET A 359 -13.08 2.53 -23.93
N LEU A 360 -13.06 3.86 -24.02
CA LEU A 360 -13.97 4.76 -23.30
C LEU A 360 -14.78 5.59 -24.26
#